data_226c4f54f0b055123ad836d3090ea50c
#
_entry.id   226c4f54f0b055123ad836d3090ea50c
#
_cell.length_a   1.000
_cell.length_b   1.000
_cell.length_c   1.000
_cell.angle_alpha   90.00
_cell.angle_beta   90.00
_cell.angle_gamma   90.00
#
_symmetry.space_group_name_H-M   'P 1'
#
loop_
_entity.id
_entity.type
_entity.pdbx_description
1 polymer ?
#
loop_
_entity_poly.entity_id
_entity_poly.type
_entity_poly.pdbx_seq_one_letter_code
_entity_poly.pdbx_strand_id
1 'polypeptide(L)'
;MLTYNFENIGSDTLYEYLYKCIKNDIIQGKIKSGEKLPSKRALAKNLAISVITVENAYGQLAAEGYIYSVPKSGFYVVDLRDDKMKNESGLSENRIYSNKLNLTGGKNGYIADFTSNQTEQSAFPFSIWTKTMRAVMNDYQTELMLNPPCGGVMELRQSIADYLKAFRNMTVRPEQIIIGAGTEYLSSLLIQLLGKKLKYSVENPGYHKIAKIYRSMGACYEYIEIEEDGPKVEELEEKEINVIHCSPSHHYPTGIVMPISKRYELLGWVTRKKDRYIIEDEYDSELRLNGKPIPSLQSIDVSGKVIYMNTFSKTLCSTVRISYMVLPDELAERFYRELSFYSCTVSNFEQYTLAQFMNSGSFEKHINRLRNYYQQKRDRILEAFLQGALKTKIKILEEDAGVHFLMKVDTNLSEEEFLDKMKSKGIKLAALSSYYHSSEKKKKYENIYVMNYSFVDCEKMEYVAKMITQVE
;
A
#
# COMPACT_ATOMS: atom_id res chain seq x y z
N MET A 1 -53.68 5.80 20.29
CA MET A 1 -52.99 5.58 21.57
C MET A 1 -51.87 4.61 21.31
N LEU A 2 -50.64 4.86 21.74
CA LEU A 2 -49.49 4.00 21.45
C LEU A 2 -49.62 2.69 22.22
N THR A 3 -49.52 1.54 21.51
CA THR A 3 -49.61 0.19 22.10
C THR A 3 -48.40 -0.62 21.60
N TYR A 4 -47.66 -1.19 22.55
CA TYR A 4 -46.49 -2.01 22.25
C TYR A 4 -46.60 -3.35 22.97
N ASN A 5 -46.21 -4.44 22.31
CA ASN A 5 -46.15 -5.76 22.90
C ASN A 5 -44.74 -6.01 23.46
N PHE A 6 -44.64 -6.33 24.73
CA PHE A 6 -43.41 -6.55 25.47
C PHE A 6 -42.98 -8.03 25.52
N GLU A 7 -43.67 -8.95 24.82
CA GLU A 7 -43.30 -10.38 24.77
C GLU A 7 -41.97 -10.62 24.04
N ASN A 8 -41.56 -9.67 23.18
CA ASN A 8 -40.39 -9.80 22.35
C ASN A 8 -39.19 -8.88 22.77
N ILE A 9 -39.06 -8.61 24.08
CA ILE A 9 -38.05 -7.68 24.64
C ILE A 9 -36.61 -8.18 24.36
N GLY A 10 -36.38 -9.51 24.25
CA GLY A 10 -35.06 -10.05 24.14
C GLY A 10 -34.16 -9.76 25.36
N SER A 11 -32.96 -9.21 25.14
CA SER A 11 -32.03 -8.80 26.21
C SER A 11 -32.16 -7.34 26.65
N ASP A 12 -33.08 -6.58 26.05
CA ASP A 12 -33.27 -5.16 26.36
C ASP A 12 -33.98 -4.96 27.70
N THR A 13 -33.71 -3.86 28.34
CA THR A 13 -34.53 -3.41 29.47
C THR A 13 -35.86 -2.84 28.97
N LEU A 14 -36.91 -2.82 29.83
CA LEU A 14 -38.24 -2.29 29.47
C LEU A 14 -38.20 -0.88 28.89
N TYR A 15 -37.33 0.00 29.41
CA TYR A 15 -37.24 1.38 28.90
C TYR A 15 -36.52 1.45 27.57
N GLU A 16 -35.47 0.64 27.36
CA GLU A 16 -34.73 0.56 26.07
C GLU A 16 -35.62 0.06 24.96
N TYR A 17 -36.41 -0.98 25.25
CA TYR A 17 -37.37 -1.52 24.28
C TYR A 17 -38.44 -0.47 23.93
N LEU A 18 -39.05 0.18 24.93
CA LEU A 18 -40.03 1.23 24.71
C LEU A 18 -39.41 2.41 23.89
N TYR A 19 -38.22 2.83 24.24
CA TYR A 19 -37.48 3.85 23.50
C TYR A 19 -37.30 3.45 22.03
N LYS A 20 -36.81 2.23 21.74
CA LYS A 20 -36.62 1.71 20.37
C LYS A 20 -37.93 1.68 19.58
N CYS A 21 -39.01 1.26 20.19
CA CYS A 21 -40.35 1.23 19.58
C CYS A 21 -40.83 2.62 19.18
N ILE A 22 -40.78 3.59 20.09
CA ILE A 22 -41.24 4.97 19.82
C ILE A 22 -40.33 5.62 18.78
N LYS A 23 -39.02 5.45 18.89
CA LYS A 23 -38.04 5.93 17.91
C LYS A 23 -38.33 5.42 16.48
N ASN A 24 -38.56 4.11 16.34
CA ASN A 24 -38.90 3.51 15.06
C ASN A 24 -40.22 4.05 14.49
N ASP A 25 -41.25 4.24 15.34
CA ASP A 25 -42.54 4.79 14.90
C ASP A 25 -42.40 6.25 14.45
N ILE A 26 -41.52 7.06 15.09
CA ILE A 26 -41.20 8.41 14.64
C ILE A 26 -40.46 8.38 13.29
N ILE A 27 -39.42 7.54 13.17
CA ILE A 27 -38.62 7.42 11.93
C ILE A 27 -39.48 6.93 10.75
N GLN A 28 -40.40 5.97 11.01
CA GLN A 28 -41.30 5.44 10.00
C GLN A 28 -42.48 6.37 9.68
N GLY A 29 -42.61 7.50 10.40
CA GLY A 29 -43.67 8.47 10.18
C GLY A 29 -45.05 8.02 10.70
N LYS A 30 -45.10 6.93 11.47
CA LYS A 30 -46.35 6.51 12.16
C LYS A 30 -46.77 7.51 13.23
N ILE A 31 -45.80 8.12 13.93
CA ILE A 31 -46.01 9.28 14.80
C ILE A 31 -45.50 10.48 14.02
N LYS A 32 -46.40 11.42 13.74
CA LYS A 32 -46.10 12.57 12.84
C LYS A 32 -45.25 13.61 13.55
N SER A 33 -44.46 14.33 12.75
CA SER A 33 -43.79 15.56 13.22
C SER A 33 -44.77 16.54 13.82
N GLY A 34 -44.42 17.16 14.97
CA GLY A 34 -45.27 18.03 15.74
C GLY A 34 -46.38 17.34 16.52
N GLU A 35 -46.52 16.00 16.41
CA GLU A 35 -47.52 15.25 17.16
C GLU A 35 -47.18 15.22 18.65
N LYS A 36 -48.22 15.43 19.47
CA LYS A 36 -48.09 15.38 20.93
C LYS A 36 -48.08 13.93 21.42
N LEU A 37 -47.04 13.54 22.12
CA LEU A 37 -46.99 12.24 22.77
C LEU A 37 -47.88 12.18 24.01
N PRO A 38 -48.41 10.98 24.38
CA PRO A 38 -49.13 10.80 25.61
C PRO A 38 -48.34 11.25 26.85
N SER A 39 -49.00 11.72 27.88
CA SER A 39 -48.30 12.03 29.14
C SER A 39 -47.64 10.77 29.71
N LYS A 40 -46.52 10.92 30.42
CA LYS A 40 -45.80 9.80 31.04
C LYS A 40 -46.74 8.89 31.85
N ARG A 41 -47.64 9.47 32.62
CA ARG A 41 -48.63 8.73 33.43
C ARG A 41 -49.67 8.02 32.56
N ALA A 42 -50.14 8.66 31.49
CA ALA A 42 -51.14 8.09 30.60
C ALA A 42 -50.56 6.90 29.81
N LEU A 43 -49.32 7.05 29.31
CA LEU A 43 -48.62 5.97 28.58
C LEU A 43 -48.28 4.79 29.51
N ALA A 44 -47.78 5.06 30.71
CA ALA A 44 -47.46 4.06 31.72
C ALA A 44 -48.70 3.22 32.09
N LYS A 45 -49.84 3.90 32.31
CA LYS A 45 -51.11 3.23 32.60
C LYS A 45 -51.60 2.37 31.42
N ASN A 46 -51.48 2.90 30.19
CA ASN A 46 -51.93 2.18 28.98
C ASN A 46 -51.10 0.93 28.70
N LEU A 47 -49.78 0.99 28.94
CA LEU A 47 -48.85 -0.10 28.68
C LEU A 47 -48.63 -1.03 29.88
N ALA A 48 -49.29 -0.77 31.03
CA ALA A 48 -49.14 -1.48 32.29
C ALA A 48 -47.66 -1.56 32.78
N ILE A 49 -46.90 -0.47 32.63
CA ILE A 49 -45.49 -0.34 33.04
C ILE A 49 -45.31 0.80 34.04
N SER A 50 -44.10 0.90 34.63
CA SER A 50 -43.80 1.97 35.57
C SER A 50 -43.69 3.35 34.89
N VAL A 51 -44.09 4.42 35.61
CA VAL A 51 -43.90 5.80 35.11
C VAL A 51 -42.41 6.11 34.88
N ILE A 52 -41.53 5.57 35.72
CA ILE A 52 -40.08 5.75 35.62
C ILE A 52 -39.56 5.15 34.31
N THR A 53 -40.07 3.99 33.87
CA THR A 53 -39.71 3.36 32.58
C THR A 53 -40.04 4.29 31.41
N VAL A 54 -41.23 4.90 31.40
CA VAL A 54 -41.63 5.87 30.38
C VAL A 54 -40.80 7.14 30.45
N GLU A 55 -40.47 7.58 31.66
CA GLU A 55 -39.66 8.78 31.90
C GLU A 55 -38.24 8.61 31.32
N ASN A 56 -37.61 7.45 31.58
CA ASN A 56 -36.29 7.13 31.03
C ASN A 56 -36.32 7.05 29.49
N ALA A 57 -37.32 6.38 28.91
CA ALA A 57 -37.48 6.31 27.46
C ALA A 57 -37.69 7.71 26.82
N TYR A 58 -38.53 8.55 27.41
CA TYR A 58 -38.74 9.90 26.94
C TYR A 58 -37.51 10.80 27.16
N GLY A 59 -36.79 10.60 28.26
CA GLY A 59 -35.56 11.29 28.56
C GLY A 59 -34.52 11.02 27.48
N GLN A 60 -34.38 9.75 27.09
CA GLN A 60 -33.44 9.35 26.01
C GLN A 60 -33.88 9.87 24.63
N LEU A 61 -35.18 9.77 24.30
CA LEU A 61 -35.70 10.35 23.05
C LEU A 61 -35.47 11.86 22.98
N ALA A 62 -35.61 12.56 24.12
CA ALA A 62 -35.35 14.00 24.17
C ALA A 62 -33.86 14.33 24.09
N ALA A 63 -33.00 13.55 24.73
CA ALA A 63 -31.55 13.72 24.66
C ALA A 63 -31.02 13.48 23.24
N GLU A 64 -31.62 12.55 22.49
CA GLU A 64 -31.27 12.27 21.09
C GLU A 64 -32.01 13.21 20.10
N GLY A 65 -32.86 14.11 20.56
CA GLY A 65 -33.55 15.11 19.74
C GLY A 65 -34.73 14.58 18.93
N TYR A 66 -35.27 13.41 19.21
CA TYR A 66 -36.48 12.90 18.55
C TYR A 66 -37.75 13.59 19.05
N ILE A 67 -37.75 14.01 20.31
CA ILE A 67 -38.84 14.73 20.94
C ILE A 67 -38.32 15.94 21.70
N TYR A 68 -39.20 16.93 21.93
CA TYR A 68 -38.89 18.08 22.78
C TYR A 68 -40.02 18.30 23.79
N SER A 69 -39.69 18.89 24.94
CA SER A 69 -40.66 19.18 25.97
C SER A 69 -41.12 20.62 25.86
N VAL A 70 -42.47 20.83 26.01
CA VAL A 70 -43.07 22.15 26.14
C VAL A 70 -43.59 22.28 27.59
N PRO A 71 -43.12 23.27 28.36
CA PRO A 71 -43.56 23.49 29.75
C PRO A 71 -45.05 23.53 29.85
N LYS A 72 -45.61 22.78 30.83
CA LYS A 72 -47.06 22.64 31.10
C LYS A 72 -47.89 22.00 29.97
N SER A 73 -47.30 21.65 28.84
CA SER A 73 -48.00 21.09 27.69
C SER A 73 -47.64 19.61 27.45
N GLY A 74 -46.36 19.20 27.55
CA GLY A 74 -45.94 17.82 27.39
C GLY A 74 -44.83 17.65 26.38
N PHE A 75 -44.71 16.45 25.77
CA PHE A 75 -43.66 16.09 24.79
C PHE A 75 -44.22 16.08 23.38
N TYR A 76 -43.43 16.57 22.44
CA TYR A 76 -43.78 16.68 21.01
C TYR A 76 -42.68 16.11 20.16
N VAL A 77 -43.01 15.50 19.02
CA VAL A 77 -42.09 14.97 18.06
C VAL A 77 -41.43 16.11 17.27
N VAL A 78 -40.09 16.05 17.14
CA VAL A 78 -39.32 17.03 16.35
C VAL A 78 -39.59 16.84 14.88
N ASP A 79 -39.58 17.92 14.10
CA ASP A 79 -39.60 17.81 12.65
C ASP A 79 -38.20 17.38 12.14
N LEU A 80 -38.08 16.11 11.78
CA LEU A 80 -36.84 15.52 11.24
C LEU A 80 -36.67 15.78 9.75
N ARG A 81 -37.60 16.44 9.10
CA ARG A 81 -37.52 16.78 7.67
C ARG A 81 -36.82 18.12 7.51
N ASP A 82 -35.58 18.08 7.11
CA ASP A 82 -34.84 19.26 6.70
C ASP A 82 -35.56 19.89 5.48
N ASP A 83 -36.02 21.14 5.60
CA ASP A 83 -36.72 21.87 4.51
C ASP A 83 -35.91 21.99 3.22
N LYS A 84 -34.61 21.65 3.25
CA LYS A 84 -33.75 21.60 2.08
C LYS A 84 -33.98 20.37 1.17
N MET A 85 -34.67 19.32 1.64
CA MET A 85 -34.99 18.14 0.83
C MET A 85 -36.31 18.25 0.05
N LYS A 86 -37.10 19.33 0.22
CA LYS A 86 -38.40 19.48 -0.46
C LYS A 86 -38.31 19.83 -1.95
N ASN A 87 -37.15 20.17 -2.49
CA ASN A 87 -37.02 20.57 -3.89
C ASN A 87 -36.51 19.48 -4.85
N GLU A 88 -36.28 18.24 -4.39
CA GLU A 88 -35.83 17.13 -5.24
C GLU A 88 -36.74 15.89 -5.20
N SER A 89 -38.00 16.02 -4.79
CA SER A 89 -38.95 14.91 -4.82
C SER A 89 -39.45 14.52 -6.23
N GLY A 90 -38.67 14.81 -7.25
CA GLY A 90 -38.87 14.35 -8.66
C GLY A 90 -37.88 13.25 -9.09
N LEU A 91 -37.03 12.75 -8.22
CA LEU A 91 -36.09 11.67 -8.58
C LEU A 91 -36.51 10.39 -7.86
N SER A 92 -37.18 9.55 -8.64
CA SER A 92 -37.63 8.19 -8.39
C SER A 92 -36.82 7.41 -7.32
N GLU A 93 -37.58 6.75 -6.47
CA GLU A 93 -37.25 5.47 -5.83
C GLU A 93 -36.58 4.58 -6.88
N ASN A 94 -35.29 4.35 -6.74
CA ASN A 94 -34.41 3.44 -7.46
C ASN A 94 -33.12 4.07 -7.96
N ARG A 95 -32.46 4.93 -7.17
CA ARG A 95 -31.00 4.95 -7.21
C ARG A 95 -30.46 3.88 -6.25
N ILE A 96 -30.79 2.62 -6.53
CA ILE A 96 -29.86 1.55 -6.28
C ILE A 96 -28.62 1.98 -7.05
N TYR A 97 -27.56 2.34 -6.35
CA TYR A 97 -26.23 2.48 -6.92
C TYR A 97 -25.85 1.12 -7.50
N SER A 98 -26.30 0.84 -8.72
CA SER A 98 -25.85 -0.28 -9.52
C SER A 98 -24.47 0.01 -10.14
N ASN A 99 -23.70 0.91 -9.55
CA ASN A 99 -22.28 0.86 -9.71
C ASN A 99 -21.85 -0.41 -8.98
N LYS A 100 -21.81 -1.51 -9.74
CA LYS A 100 -20.95 -2.63 -9.41
C LYS A 100 -19.57 -2.02 -9.22
N LEU A 101 -19.27 -1.63 -7.98
CA LEU A 101 -17.90 -1.53 -7.52
C LEU A 101 -17.33 -2.91 -7.84
N ASN A 102 -16.61 -3.01 -8.96
CA ASN A 102 -15.81 -4.16 -9.25
C ASN A 102 -14.73 -4.23 -8.17
N LEU A 103 -15.13 -4.65 -6.99
CA LEU A 103 -14.23 -5.09 -5.93
C LEU A 103 -13.66 -6.44 -6.40
N THR A 104 -12.86 -6.39 -7.46
CA THR A 104 -12.15 -7.53 -8.01
C THR A 104 -11.03 -7.93 -7.07
N GLY A 105 -11.41 -8.54 -5.96
CA GLY A 105 -10.58 -9.35 -5.07
C GLY A 105 -10.91 -10.83 -5.23
N GLY A 106 -11.41 -11.26 -6.41
CA GLY A 106 -11.62 -12.66 -6.72
C GLY A 106 -10.27 -13.38 -6.80
N LYS A 107 -10.11 -14.49 -6.06
CA LYS A 107 -9.08 -15.49 -6.35
C LYS A 107 -9.32 -15.98 -7.77
N ASN A 108 -8.72 -15.30 -8.76
CA ASN A 108 -8.64 -15.84 -10.10
C ASN A 108 -7.80 -17.10 -10.00
N GLY A 109 -8.39 -18.27 -10.29
CA GLY A 109 -7.77 -19.57 -10.17
C GLY A 109 -6.73 -19.82 -11.27
N TYR A 110 -5.74 -18.92 -11.41
CA TYR A 110 -4.60 -19.14 -12.30
C TYR A 110 -3.73 -20.29 -11.76
N ILE A 111 -3.24 -21.11 -12.67
CA ILE A 111 -2.26 -22.17 -12.39
C ILE A 111 -0.93 -21.51 -12.01
N ALA A 112 -0.54 -20.45 -12.73
CA ALA A 112 0.62 -19.62 -12.44
C ALA A 112 0.31 -18.14 -12.75
N ASP A 113 0.55 -17.26 -11.77
CA ASP A 113 0.42 -15.80 -11.93
C ASP A 113 1.78 -15.13 -11.74
N PHE A 114 2.46 -14.79 -12.85
CA PHE A 114 3.75 -14.10 -12.86
C PHE A 114 3.61 -12.58 -12.73
N THR A 115 2.41 -12.06 -12.55
CA THR A 115 2.15 -10.63 -12.31
C THR A 115 1.94 -10.34 -10.82
N SER A 116 1.82 -11.38 -9.99
CA SER A 116 1.60 -11.24 -8.56
C SER A 116 2.84 -10.69 -7.87
N ASN A 117 2.62 -9.65 -7.08
CA ASN A 117 3.69 -9.00 -6.30
C ASN A 117 3.68 -9.45 -4.82
N GLN A 118 3.02 -10.58 -4.52
CA GLN A 118 2.91 -11.14 -3.18
C GLN A 118 4.22 -11.85 -2.80
N THR A 119 4.52 -11.85 -1.51
CA THR A 119 5.61 -12.66 -0.94
C THR A 119 5.11 -14.05 -0.60
N GLU A 120 6.02 -15.03 -0.63
CA GLU A 120 5.72 -16.42 -0.26
C GLU A 120 5.34 -16.51 1.23
N GLN A 121 4.15 -17.04 1.50
CA GLN A 121 3.63 -17.10 2.87
C GLN A 121 4.46 -18.01 3.78
N SER A 122 4.98 -19.12 3.25
CA SER A 122 5.81 -20.07 3.97
C SER A 122 7.17 -19.51 4.38
N ALA A 123 7.62 -18.46 3.71
CA ALA A 123 8.89 -17.79 4.00
C ALA A 123 8.81 -16.84 5.23
N PHE A 124 7.60 -16.41 5.62
CA PHE A 124 7.46 -15.51 6.77
C PHE A 124 7.78 -16.22 8.10
N PRO A 125 8.60 -15.65 8.97
CA PRO A 125 9.07 -16.30 10.19
C PRO A 125 8.04 -16.20 11.33
N PHE A 126 6.81 -16.73 11.15
CA PHE A 126 5.69 -16.60 12.10
C PHE A 126 6.05 -16.92 13.55
N SER A 127 6.76 -18.02 13.78
CA SER A 127 7.11 -18.46 15.15
C SER A 127 7.98 -17.42 15.87
N ILE A 128 9.01 -16.91 15.19
CA ILE A 128 9.93 -15.93 15.76
C ILE A 128 9.21 -14.59 15.91
N TRP A 129 8.47 -14.18 14.91
CA TRP A 129 7.70 -12.92 14.91
C TRP A 129 6.70 -12.89 16.08
N THR A 130 5.90 -13.97 16.27
CA THR A 130 4.92 -14.08 17.34
C THR A 130 5.60 -14.05 18.71
N LYS A 131 6.74 -14.75 18.88
CA LYS A 131 7.51 -14.72 20.11
C LYS A 131 8.01 -13.31 20.43
N THR A 132 8.54 -12.62 19.42
CA THR A 132 9.04 -11.23 19.56
C THR A 132 7.90 -10.28 19.91
N MET A 133 6.76 -10.37 19.23
CA MET A 133 5.59 -9.54 19.52
C MET A 133 5.07 -9.72 20.96
N ARG A 134 5.03 -10.96 21.45
CA ARG A 134 4.63 -11.22 22.85
C ARG A 134 5.60 -10.59 23.85
N ALA A 135 6.91 -10.66 23.59
CA ALA A 135 7.90 -9.99 24.44
C ALA A 135 7.68 -8.47 24.44
N VAL A 136 7.52 -7.87 23.27
CA VAL A 136 7.22 -6.43 23.13
C VAL A 136 5.95 -6.04 23.89
N MET A 137 4.87 -6.82 23.80
CA MET A 137 3.63 -6.54 24.53
C MET A 137 3.81 -6.62 26.07
N ASN A 138 4.75 -7.41 26.56
CA ASN A 138 5.04 -7.47 27.99
C ASN A 138 5.96 -6.32 28.45
N ASP A 139 6.94 -5.96 27.64
CA ASP A 139 8.05 -5.09 28.04
C ASP A 139 7.76 -3.61 27.78
N TYR A 140 6.88 -3.27 26.81
CA TYR A 140 6.63 -1.90 26.32
C TYR A 140 5.18 -1.45 26.49
N GLN A 141 4.47 -1.91 27.52
CA GLN A 141 3.02 -1.67 27.71
C GLN A 141 2.63 -0.19 27.63
N THR A 142 3.43 0.68 28.23
CA THR A 142 3.18 2.14 28.25
C THR A 142 3.42 2.75 26.86
N GLU A 143 4.54 2.45 26.23
CA GLU A 143 4.97 3.00 24.95
C GLU A 143 4.03 2.56 23.82
N LEU A 144 3.49 1.34 23.90
CA LEU A 144 2.54 0.83 22.92
C LEU A 144 1.20 1.59 22.90
N MET A 145 0.84 2.24 24.01
CA MET A 145 -0.40 3.03 24.13
C MET A 145 -0.22 4.51 23.79
N LEU A 146 1.01 4.97 23.54
CA LEU A 146 1.26 6.34 23.14
C LEU A 146 1.03 6.53 21.63
N ASN A 147 0.73 7.78 21.23
CA ASN A 147 0.72 8.13 19.81
C ASN A 147 2.14 7.99 19.22
N PRO A 148 2.31 7.34 18.07
CA PRO A 148 3.61 7.23 17.46
C PRO A 148 4.14 8.61 17.03
N PRO A 149 5.43 8.92 17.30
CA PRO A 149 6.08 10.15 16.84
C PRO A 149 5.99 10.27 15.30
N CYS A 150 5.96 11.49 14.76
CA CYS A 150 5.80 11.74 13.32
C CYS A 150 6.83 11.00 12.43
N GLY A 151 8.07 10.86 12.91
CA GLY A 151 9.12 10.09 12.23
C GLY A 151 9.13 8.60 12.53
N GLY A 152 8.25 8.11 13.43
CA GLY A 152 8.29 6.74 13.97
C GLY A 152 9.09 6.63 15.27
N VAL A 153 9.01 5.48 15.94
CA VAL A 153 9.68 5.27 17.23
C VAL A 153 11.20 5.24 17.07
N MET A 154 11.91 5.78 18.07
CA MET A 154 13.37 5.91 18.02
C MET A 154 14.06 4.55 17.93
N GLU A 155 13.54 3.54 18.62
CA GLU A 155 14.07 2.18 18.65
C GLU A 155 14.14 1.56 17.25
N LEU A 156 13.08 1.71 16.44
CA LEU A 156 13.08 1.20 15.07
C LEU A 156 14.02 2.01 14.17
N ARG A 157 14.01 3.34 14.28
CA ARG A 157 14.90 4.21 13.51
C ARG A 157 16.37 3.91 13.80
N GLN A 158 16.74 3.68 15.07
CA GLN A 158 18.09 3.28 15.46
C GLN A 158 18.45 1.91 14.87
N SER A 159 17.57 0.91 15.00
CA SER A 159 17.79 -0.42 14.44
C SER A 159 17.99 -0.37 12.92
N ILE A 160 17.25 0.49 12.20
CA ILE A 160 17.43 0.70 10.76
C ILE A 160 18.76 1.37 10.47
N ALA A 161 19.15 2.40 11.23
CA ALA A 161 20.44 3.10 11.05
C ALA A 161 21.62 2.12 11.21
N ASP A 162 21.59 1.27 12.24
CA ASP A 162 22.61 0.26 12.49
C ASP A 162 22.65 -0.79 11.36
N TYR A 163 21.49 -1.24 10.89
CA TYR A 163 21.39 -2.14 9.76
C TYR A 163 21.97 -1.53 8.46
N LEU A 164 21.62 -0.30 8.14
CA LEU A 164 22.11 0.41 6.97
C LEU A 164 23.62 0.60 7.01
N LYS A 165 24.18 0.89 8.20
CA LYS A 165 25.62 0.99 8.39
C LYS A 165 26.32 -0.35 8.16
N ALA A 166 25.80 -1.44 8.74
CA ALA A 166 26.40 -2.76 8.66
C ALA A 166 26.33 -3.38 7.25
N PHE A 167 25.21 -3.22 6.55
CA PHE A 167 24.93 -3.96 5.31
C PHE A 167 24.95 -3.12 4.04
N ARG A 168 24.80 -1.80 4.14
CA ARG A 168 24.77 -0.88 2.98
C ARG A 168 25.90 0.16 3.00
N ASN A 169 26.74 0.13 4.04
CA ASN A 169 27.78 1.16 4.26
C ASN A 169 27.23 2.60 4.26
N MET A 170 25.99 2.76 4.76
CA MET A 170 25.32 4.07 4.88
C MET A 170 25.42 4.54 6.31
N THR A 171 26.09 5.67 6.55
CA THR A 171 26.16 6.29 7.87
C THR A 171 25.09 7.37 7.97
N VAL A 172 23.98 7.02 8.63
CA VAL A 172 22.81 7.91 8.79
C VAL A 172 22.44 8.01 10.26
N ARG A 173 21.88 9.16 10.66
CA ARG A 173 21.35 9.34 12.02
C ARG A 173 19.90 8.92 12.08
N PRO A 174 19.40 8.39 13.23
CA PRO A 174 18.01 8.02 13.40
C PRO A 174 17.01 9.15 13.09
N GLU A 175 17.42 10.41 13.31
CA GLU A 175 16.60 11.59 13.02
C GLU A 175 16.35 11.81 11.53
N GLN A 176 17.24 11.29 10.67
CA GLN A 176 17.07 11.35 9.21
C GLN A 176 16.08 10.31 8.70
N ILE A 177 15.72 9.30 9.52
CA ILE A 177 14.87 8.19 9.14
C ILE A 177 13.41 8.49 9.49
N ILE A 178 12.54 8.41 8.48
CA ILE A 178 11.10 8.60 8.62
C ILE A 178 10.40 7.29 8.25
N ILE A 179 9.63 6.74 9.19
CA ILE A 179 8.86 5.52 9.03
C ILE A 179 7.47 5.85 8.46
N GLY A 180 6.96 5.01 7.56
CA GLY A 180 5.60 5.17 7.02
C GLY A 180 4.98 3.87 6.53
N ALA A 181 3.66 3.85 6.41
CA ALA A 181 2.88 2.68 6.01
C ALA A 181 2.90 2.43 4.50
N GLY A 182 4.07 2.13 3.97
CA GLY A 182 4.32 1.84 2.56
C GLY A 182 4.90 3.03 1.80
N THR A 183 5.56 2.72 0.68
CA THR A 183 6.23 3.72 -0.16
C THR A 183 5.25 4.72 -0.78
N GLU A 184 3.98 4.34 -0.98
CA GLU A 184 2.94 5.26 -1.47
C GLU A 184 2.73 6.44 -0.51
N TYR A 185 2.65 6.15 0.79
CA TYR A 185 2.50 7.19 1.82
C TYR A 185 3.75 8.06 1.90
N LEU A 186 4.93 7.45 1.90
CA LEU A 186 6.20 8.19 1.94
C LEU A 186 6.39 9.08 0.70
N SER A 187 6.02 8.59 -0.50
CA SER A 187 6.03 9.41 -1.72
C SER A 187 5.09 10.62 -1.61
N SER A 188 3.92 10.43 -1.00
CA SER A 188 2.98 11.55 -0.75
C SER A 188 3.55 12.57 0.23
N LEU A 189 4.25 12.14 1.27
CA LEU A 189 4.96 13.04 2.19
C LEU A 189 6.10 13.79 1.50
N LEU A 190 6.87 13.10 0.64
CA LEU A 190 7.94 13.73 -0.12
C LEU A 190 7.43 14.83 -1.05
N ILE A 191 6.31 14.61 -1.73
CA ILE A 191 5.68 15.65 -2.58
C ILE A 191 5.24 16.85 -1.73
N GLN A 192 4.76 16.64 -0.52
CA GLN A 192 4.42 17.74 0.40
C GLN A 192 5.67 18.47 0.87
N LEU A 193 6.72 17.75 1.21
CA LEU A 193 7.97 18.29 1.71
C LEU A 193 8.74 19.06 0.63
N LEU A 194 8.92 18.47 -0.56
CA LEU A 194 9.68 19.08 -1.65
C LEU A 194 8.88 20.16 -2.38
N GLY A 195 7.57 19.96 -2.51
CA GLY A 195 6.66 20.89 -3.15
C GLY A 195 6.15 20.42 -4.52
N LYS A 196 4.88 20.70 -4.77
CA LYS A 196 4.19 20.32 -6.02
C LYS A 196 4.64 21.09 -7.26
N LYS A 197 5.33 22.23 -7.06
CA LYS A 197 5.82 23.08 -8.15
C LYS A 197 7.10 22.54 -8.78
N LEU A 198 7.84 21.67 -8.07
CA LEU A 198 8.99 21.01 -8.66
C LEU A 198 8.54 20.03 -9.74
N LYS A 199 9.34 19.90 -10.78
CA LYS A 199 9.11 18.95 -11.85
C LYS A 199 9.79 17.63 -11.50
N TYR A 200 8.98 16.61 -11.28
CA TYR A 200 9.42 15.25 -10.98
C TYR A 200 9.64 14.46 -12.26
N SER A 201 10.41 13.39 -12.19
CA SER A 201 10.45 12.42 -13.26
C SER A 201 10.18 11.01 -12.78
N VAL A 202 9.64 10.19 -13.67
CA VAL A 202 9.43 8.76 -13.51
C VAL A 202 10.05 8.01 -14.66
N GLU A 203 10.51 6.80 -14.37
CA GLU A 203 11.18 5.93 -15.35
C GLU A 203 10.21 5.44 -16.44
N ASN A 204 10.71 5.30 -17.69
CA ASN A 204 10.00 4.76 -18.86
C ASN A 204 10.86 3.74 -19.62
N PRO A 205 10.59 2.42 -19.53
CA PRO A 205 9.48 1.81 -18.80
C PRO A 205 9.64 1.98 -17.30
N GLY A 206 8.55 1.85 -16.54
CA GLY A 206 8.63 2.04 -15.10
C GLY A 206 7.39 1.56 -14.36
N TYR A 207 7.44 1.64 -13.04
CA TYR A 207 6.32 1.25 -12.20
C TYR A 207 5.20 2.28 -12.25
N HIS A 208 4.16 1.98 -13.03
CA HIS A 208 3.04 2.91 -13.29
C HIS A 208 2.37 3.53 -12.04
N LYS A 209 2.50 2.88 -10.89
CA LYS A 209 1.89 3.36 -9.65
C LYS A 209 2.51 4.68 -9.20
N ILE A 210 3.81 4.88 -9.41
CA ILE A 210 4.52 6.12 -9.05
C ILE A 210 3.93 7.30 -9.83
N ALA A 211 3.77 7.17 -11.14
CA ALA A 211 3.14 8.21 -11.97
C ALA A 211 1.69 8.53 -11.52
N LYS A 212 0.93 7.48 -11.12
CA LYS A 212 -0.43 7.67 -10.59
C LYS A 212 -0.43 8.42 -9.26
N ILE A 213 0.56 8.16 -8.39
CA ILE A 213 0.72 8.89 -7.11
C ILE A 213 1.03 10.36 -7.39
N TYR A 214 2.01 10.67 -8.23
CA TYR A 214 2.33 12.05 -8.59
C TYR A 214 1.11 12.80 -9.16
N ARG A 215 0.39 12.16 -10.08
CA ARG A 215 -0.85 12.71 -10.66
C ARG A 215 -1.91 12.96 -9.59
N SER A 216 -2.16 12.01 -8.69
CA SER A 216 -3.19 12.14 -7.65
C SER A 216 -2.89 13.25 -6.65
N MET A 217 -1.60 13.53 -6.43
CA MET A 217 -1.14 14.61 -5.57
C MET A 217 -1.07 15.98 -6.28
N GLY A 218 -1.33 16.01 -7.59
CA GLY A 218 -1.23 17.23 -8.42
C GLY A 218 0.20 17.73 -8.59
N ALA A 219 1.20 16.84 -8.53
CA ALA A 219 2.59 17.14 -8.84
C ALA A 219 2.84 17.10 -10.35
N CYS A 220 3.66 18.03 -10.86
CA CYS A 220 4.11 18.01 -12.24
C CYS A 220 5.16 16.92 -12.43
N TYR A 221 5.00 16.03 -13.42
CA TYR A 221 5.98 14.99 -13.69
C TYR A 221 6.11 14.69 -15.19
N GLU A 222 7.28 14.17 -15.56
CA GLU A 222 7.65 13.75 -16.91
C GLU A 222 8.19 12.34 -16.91
N TYR A 223 8.09 11.64 -18.03
CA TYR A 223 8.73 10.35 -18.22
C TYR A 223 10.15 10.54 -18.74
N ILE A 224 11.10 9.79 -18.15
CA ILE A 224 12.50 9.75 -18.56
C ILE A 224 12.82 8.36 -19.08
N GLU A 225 13.45 8.30 -20.23
CA GLU A 225 13.82 7.04 -20.87
C GLU A 225 14.88 6.29 -20.05
N ILE A 226 14.68 4.99 -19.94
CA ILE A 226 15.66 4.05 -19.37
C ILE A 226 16.38 3.40 -20.53
N GLU A 227 17.69 3.59 -20.55
CA GLU A 227 18.65 2.95 -21.46
C GLU A 227 19.19 1.64 -20.85
N GLU A 228 20.20 1.03 -21.49
CA GLU A 228 20.77 -0.25 -21.02
C GLU A 228 21.46 -0.16 -19.65
N ASP A 229 21.89 1.04 -19.25
CA ASP A 229 22.63 1.31 -18.01
C ASP A 229 21.86 2.21 -17.01
N GLY A 230 20.62 2.61 -17.32
CA GLY A 230 19.80 3.44 -16.45
C GLY A 230 19.17 4.63 -17.15
N PRO A 231 18.75 5.69 -16.41
CA PRO A 231 18.07 6.84 -16.98
C PRO A 231 18.99 7.68 -17.85
N LYS A 232 18.40 8.21 -18.93
CA LYS A 232 19.08 9.14 -19.84
C LYS A 232 19.20 10.52 -19.17
N VAL A 233 20.43 10.85 -18.74
CA VAL A 233 20.67 12.06 -17.92
C VAL A 233 20.50 13.35 -18.72
N GLU A 234 20.77 13.33 -20.03
CA GLU A 234 20.54 14.47 -20.92
C GLU A 234 19.06 14.90 -20.92
N GLU A 235 18.14 13.94 -20.91
CA GLU A 235 16.70 14.25 -20.85
C GLU A 235 16.30 14.97 -19.54
N LEU A 236 17.02 14.75 -18.44
CA LEU A 236 16.77 15.46 -17.18
C LEU A 236 17.05 16.95 -17.31
N GLU A 237 18.08 17.32 -18.09
CA GLU A 237 18.38 18.73 -18.39
C GLU A 237 17.39 19.30 -19.40
N GLU A 238 17.14 18.63 -20.52
CA GLU A 238 16.23 19.05 -21.58
C GLU A 238 14.81 19.28 -21.07
N LYS A 239 14.33 18.42 -20.19
CA LYS A 239 13.00 18.49 -19.60
C LYS A 239 12.96 19.34 -18.32
N GLU A 240 14.09 19.96 -17.93
CA GLU A 240 14.20 20.81 -16.74
C GLU A 240 13.73 20.11 -15.45
N ILE A 241 14.13 18.85 -15.25
CA ILE A 241 13.73 18.05 -14.08
C ILE A 241 14.41 18.57 -12.82
N ASN A 242 13.63 18.66 -11.73
CA ASN A 242 14.14 18.95 -10.40
C ASN A 242 14.36 17.68 -9.57
N VAL A 243 13.47 16.69 -9.69
CA VAL A 243 13.50 15.48 -8.86
C VAL A 243 13.41 14.25 -9.74
N ILE A 244 14.45 13.42 -9.76
CA ILE A 244 14.40 12.10 -10.39
C ILE A 244 14.01 11.04 -9.36
N HIS A 245 13.02 10.20 -9.69
CA HIS A 245 12.65 9.00 -8.93
C HIS A 245 13.11 7.78 -9.72
N CYS A 246 14.07 7.03 -9.19
CA CYS A 246 14.69 5.88 -9.87
C CYS A 246 14.99 4.73 -8.92
N SER A 247 15.13 3.52 -9.49
CA SER A 247 15.42 2.27 -8.77
C SER A 247 16.78 1.70 -9.23
N PRO A 248 17.91 2.24 -8.75
CA PRO A 248 19.22 1.97 -9.32
C PRO A 248 19.79 0.58 -9.04
N SER A 249 19.37 -0.10 -7.98
CA SER A 249 19.89 -1.42 -7.63
C SER A 249 19.18 -2.57 -8.34
N HIS A 250 17.93 -2.35 -8.75
CA HIS A 250 17.12 -3.31 -9.50
C HIS A 250 15.92 -2.59 -10.13
N HIS A 251 16.12 -2.13 -11.36
CA HIS A 251 15.06 -1.38 -12.05
C HIS A 251 13.85 -2.24 -12.37
N TYR A 252 12.66 -1.80 -11.96
CA TYR A 252 11.41 -2.47 -12.35
C TYR A 252 10.75 -1.74 -13.54
N PRO A 253 10.40 -2.44 -14.62
CA PRO A 253 10.34 -3.90 -14.77
C PRO A 253 11.55 -4.54 -15.50
N THR A 254 12.56 -3.79 -15.90
CA THR A 254 13.62 -4.32 -16.80
C THR A 254 14.63 -5.24 -16.11
N GLY A 255 14.78 -5.15 -14.78
CA GLY A 255 15.81 -5.89 -14.05
C GLY A 255 17.22 -5.26 -14.11
N ILE A 256 17.40 -4.18 -14.87
CA ILE A 256 18.71 -3.51 -15.03
C ILE A 256 19.26 -3.07 -13.68
N VAL A 257 20.54 -3.27 -13.48
CA VAL A 257 21.31 -2.75 -12.33
C VAL A 257 22.19 -1.60 -12.83
N MET A 258 21.90 -0.40 -12.32
CA MET A 258 22.63 0.81 -12.71
C MET A 258 24.11 0.72 -12.31
N PRO A 259 25.05 0.81 -13.25
CA PRO A 259 26.49 0.74 -12.97
C PRO A 259 26.95 1.98 -12.18
N ILE A 260 28.13 1.86 -11.56
CA ILE A 260 28.68 2.92 -10.72
C ILE A 260 28.96 4.21 -11.52
N SER A 261 29.34 4.10 -12.79
CA SER A 261 29.56 5.25 -13.69
C SER A 261 28.30 6.11 -13.83
N LYS A 262 27.14 5.46 -14.09
CA LYS A 262 25.84 6.13 -14.23
C LYS A 262 25.38 6.75 -12.90
N ARG A 263 25.70 6.11 -11.76
CA ARG A 263 25.43 6.68 -10.42
C ARG A 263 26.20 7.99 -10.21
N TYR A 264 27.47 8.04 -10.56
CA TYR A 264 28.25 9.27 -10.50
C TYR A 264 27.78 10.34 -11.48
N GLU A 265 27.30 9.95 -12.65
CA GLU A 265 26.70 10.87 -13.62
C GLU A 265 25.45 11.56 -13.05
N LEU A 266 24.56 10.80 -12.43
CA LEU A 266 23.36 11.33 -11.73
C LEU A 266 23.74 12.24 -10.54
N LEU A 267 24.76 11.84 -9.76
CA LEU A 267 25.25 12.69 -8.67
C LEU A 267 25.87 13.98 -9.22
N GLY A 268 26.56 13.93 -10.34
CA GLY A 268 27.04 15.13 -11.03
C GLY A 268 25.89 16.02 -11.52
N TRP A 269 24.82 15.42 -12.05
CA TRP A 269 23.63 16.17 -12.47
C TRP A 269 22.94 16.88 -11.29
N VAL A 270 22.75 16.21 -10.16
CA VAL A 270 22.00 16.76 -9.04
C VAL A 270 22.70 17.93 -8.38
N THR A 271 24.03 17.97 -8.40
CA THR A 271 24.83 19.06 -7.78
C THR A 271 24.82 20.37 -8.56
N ARG A 272 24.40 20.36 -9.83
CA ARG A 272 24.40 21.56 -10.68
C ARG A 272 23.36 22.60 -10.28
N LYS A 273 22.27 22.21 -9.58
CA LYS A 273 21.22 23.13 -9.13
C LYS A 273 20.79 22.81 -7.69
N LYS A 274 20.49 23.84 -6.90
CA LYS A 274 20.13 23.70 -5.48
C LYS A 274 18.81 22.95 -5.25
N ASP A 275 17.87 23.10 -6.16
CA ASP A 275 16.50 22.56 -6.10
C ASP A 275 16.38 21.16 -6.73
N ARG A 276 17.50 20.49 -6.97
CA ARG A 276 17.55 19.14 -7.48
C ARG A 276 17.70 18.11 -6.37
N TYR A 277 16.99 16.96 -6.53
CA TYR A 277 17.08 15.81 -5.65
C TYR A 277 16.98 14.51 -6.45
N ILE A 278 17.51 13.41 -5.88
CA ILE A 278 17.34 12.05 -6.37
C ILE A 278 16.55 11.29 -5.32
N ILE A 279 15.44 10.63 -5.71
CA ILE A 279 14.74 9.65 -4.91
C ILE A 279 15.24 8.28 -5.37
N GLU A 280 16.02 7.61 -4.52
CA GLU A 280 16.52 6.26 -4.72
C GLU A 280 15.55 5.27 -4.07
N ASP A 281 14.70 4.61 -4.87
CA ASP A 281 13.70 3.65 -4.39
C ASP A 281 14.25 2.21 -4.46
N GLU A 282 14.58 1.68 -3.30
CA GLU A 282 15.19 0.35 -3.11
C GLU A 282 14.16 -0.63 -2.55
N TYR A 283 13.37 -1.25 -3.42
CA TYR A 283 12.23 -2.08 -2.99
C TYR A 283 12.58 -3.55 -2.69
N ASP A 284 13.70 -4.08 -3.22
CA ASP A 284 14.12 -5.49 -3.08
C ASP A 284 15.65 -5.68 -3.06
N SER A 285 16.40 -4.66 -2.74
CA SER A 285 17.87 -4.67 -2.75
C SER A 285 18.51 -5.71 -1.82
N GLU A 286 17.80 -6.14 -0.78
CA GLU A 286 18.20 -7.25 0.09
C GLU A 286 18.16 -8.62 -0.62
N LEU A 287 17.40 -8.74 -1.72
CA LEU A 287 17.20 -9.99 -2.46
C LEU A 287 18.14 -10.14 -3.67
N ARG A 288 19.31 -9.48 -3.66
CA ARG A 288 20.32 -9.74 -4.66
C ARG A 288 20.85 -11.16 -4.51
N LEU A 289 20.68 -11.97 -5.55
CA LEU A 289 20.99 -13.40 -5.52
C LEU A 289 22.43 -13.70 -5.87
N ASN A 290 23.02 -12.92 -6.80
CA ASN A 290 24.39 -13.11 -7.27
C ASN A 290 25.20 -11.80 -7.18
N GLY A 291 26.50 -11.94 -7.03
CA GLY A 291 27.46 -10.82 -7.04
C GLY A 291 27.48 -9.99 -5.76
N LYS A 292 28.43 -9.04 -5.68
CA LYS A 292 28.52 -8.07 -4.59
C LYS A 292 27.53 -6.92 -4.80
N PRO A 293 26.93 -6.40 -3.74
CA PRO A 293 26.09 -5.19 -3.84
C PRO A 293 26.89 -4.00 -4.40
N ILE A 294 26.30 -3.25 -5.32
CA ILE A 294 26.85 -1.96 -5.74
C ILE A 294 26.48 -0.94 -4.65
N PRO A 295 27.38 -0.01 -4.28
CA PRO A 295 27.08 1.04 -3.33
C PRO A 295 25.83 1.83 -3.75
N SER A 296 24.91 2.10 -2.82
CA SER A 296 23.74 2.94 -3.10
C SER A 296 24.15 4.36 -3.50
N LEU A 297 23.29 5.08 -4.22
CA LEU A 297 23.51 6.51 -4.50
C LEU A 297 23.70 7.30 -3.21
N GLN A 298 22.87 7.01 -2.20
CA GLN A 298 22.95 7.67 -0.89
C GLN A 298 24.31 7.43 -0.19
N SER A 299 24.86 6.20 -0.28
CA SER A 299 26.14 5.88 0.40
C SER A 299 27.37 6.57 -0.20
N ILE A 300 27.26 7.06 -1.44
CA ILE A 300 28.32 7.78 -2.16
C ILE A 300 27.98 9.26 -2.39
N ASP A 301 26.82 9.71 -1.91
CA ASP A 301 26.41 11.12 -2.01
C ASP A 301 27.11 11.98 -0.94
N VAL A 302 27.97 12.88 -1.39
CA VAL A 302 28.64 13.88 -0.54
C VAL A 302 27.89 15.22 -0.53
N SER A 303 26.85 15.36 -1.34
CA SER A 303 26.13 16.63 -1.54
C SER A 303 24.85 16.76 -0.71
N GLY A 304 24.38 15.70 -0.07
CA GLY A 304 23.13 15.68 0.67
C GLY A 304 21.91 15.90 -0.22
N LYS A 305 21.89 15.29 -1.40
CA LYS A 305 20.81 15.43 -2.40
C LYS A 305 20.06 14.15 -2.69
N VAL A 306 20.49 13.01 -2.12
CA VAL A 306 19.84 11.73 -2.31
C VAL A 306 18.90 11.42 -1.16
N ILE A 307 17.64 11.20 -1.48
CA ILE A 307 16.59 10.69 -0.58
C ILE A 307 16.50 9.18 -0.83
N TYR A 308 16.87 8.38 0.17
CA TYR A 308 16.81 6.93 0.07
C TYR A 308 15.46 6.42 0.58
N MET A 309 14.83 5.50 -0.14
CA MET A 309 13.58 4.86 0.27
C MET A 309 13.74 3.34 0.24
N ASN A 310 13.14 2.65 1.22
CA ASN A 310 13.12 1.20 1.25
C ASN A 310 11.82 0.68 1.94
N THR A 311 11.52 -0.60 1.73
CA THR A 311 10.32 -1.24 2.27
C THR A 311 10.59 -2.64 2.80
N PHE A 312 9.99 -2.98 3.93
CA PHE A 312 9.99 -4.35 4.46
C PHE A 312 8.94 -5.26 3.81
N SER A 313 8.15 -4.72 2.86
CA SER A 313 7.08 -5.48 2.19
C SER A 313 7.58 -6.68 1.39
N LYS A 314 8.82 -6.64 0.88
CA LYS A 314 9.44 -7.74 0.11
C LYS A 314 10.27 -8.67 0.99
N THR A 315 10.84 -8.14 2.03
CA THR A 315 11.72 -8.88 2.93
C THR A 315 10.97 -9.57 4.08
N LEU A 316 9.77 -9.07 4.45
CA LEU A 316 8.89 -9.70 5.43
C LEU A 316 7.59 -10.16 4.74
N CYS A 317 6.59 -9.31 4.70
CA CYS A 317 5.36 -9.55 3.94
C CYS A 317 4.67 -8.22 3.59
N SER A 318 3.87 -8.25 2.54
CA SER A 318 3.18 -7.05 2.03
C SER A 318 2.18 -6.43 3.01
N THR A 319 1.70 -7.21 3.98
CA THR A 319 0.70 -6.79 4.99
C THR A 319 1.31 -6.08 6.20
N VAL A 320 2.60 -6.24 6.47
CA VAL A 320 3.31 -5.50 7.53
C VAL A 320 3.32 -4.00 7.27
N ARG A 321 3.32 -3.59 5.99
CA ARG A 321 3.18 -2.20 5.57
C ARG A 321 4.20 -1.23 6.20
N ILE A 322 5.40 -1.69 6.54
CA ILE A 322 6.48 -0.83 7.05
C ILE A 322 7.42 -0.48 5.90
N SER A 323 7.62 0.79 5.69
CA SER A 323 8.62 1.37 4.79
C SER A 323 9.30 2.54 5.50
N TYR A 324 10.45 2.94 5.01
CA TYR A 324 11.15 4.09 5.56
C TYR A 324 11.83 4.89 4.46
N MET A 325 12.09 6.15 4.74
CA MET A 325 12.95 7.00 3.94
C MET A 325 14.05 7.60 4.81
N VAL A 326 15.22 7.80 4.21
CA VAL A 326 16.34 8.52 4.80
C VAL A 326 16.43 9.88 4.10
N LEU A 327 16.21 10.93 4.84
CA LEU A 327 16.27 12.29 4.34
C LEU A 327 17.67 12.89 4.53
N PRO A 328 18.19 13.67 3.58
CA PRO A 328 19.29 14.59 3.85
C PRO A 328 18.99 15.50 5.03
N ASP A 329 20.01 15.96 5.74
CA ASP A 329 19.87 16.73 6.99
C ASP A 329 18.93 17.94 6.85
N GLU A 330 19.11 18.74 5.80
CA GLU A 330 18.27 19.91 5.54
C GLU A 330 16.79 19.54 5.36
N LEU A 331 16.52 18.43 4.67
CA LEU A 331 15.16 17.94 4.47
C LEU A 331 14.59 17.29 5.72
N ALA A 332 15.41 16.63 6.55
CA ALA A 332 14.98 16.09 7.83
C ALA A 332 14.56 17.20 8.80
N GLU A 333 15.38 18.25 8.94
CA GLU A 333 15.03 19.44 9.73
C GLU A 333 13.74 20.10 9.24
N ARG A 334 13.59 20.22 7.91
CA ARG A 334 12.40 20.77 7.29
C ARG A 334 11.16 19.89 7.55
N PHE A 335 11.31 18.55 7.49
CA PHE A 335 10.24 17.62 7.80
C PHE A 335 9.71 17.80 9.23
N TYR A 336 10.58 17.84 10.23
CA TYR A 336 10.16 18.05 11.62
C TYR A 336 9.59 19.44 11.88
N ARG A 337 10.05 20.46 11.15
CA ARG A 337 9.49 21.81 11.26
C ARG A 337 8.10 21.95 10.63
N GLU A 338 7.89 21.35 9.44
CA GLU A 338 6.70 21.60 8.62
C GLU A 338 5.64 20.49 8.72
N LEU A 339 6.05 19.25 8.99
CA LEU A 339 5.16 18.07 8.95
C LEU A 339 5.06 17.31 10.28
N SER A 340 5.61 17.86 11.37
CA SER A 340 5.58 17.20 12.70
C SER A 340 4.17 17.03 13.30
N PHE A 341 3.16 17.68 12.74
CA PHE A 341 1.77 17.52 13.16
C PHE A 341 1.15 16.19 12.70
N TYR A 342 1.77 15.45 11.78
CA TYR A 342 1.38 14.09 11.45
C TYR A 342 1.85 13.11 12.54
N SER A 343 1.02 12.11 12.85
CA SER A 343 1.48 10.93 13.56
C SER A 343 2.01 9.91 12.54
N CYS A 344 2.99 9.09 12.93
CA CYS A 344 3.43 7.98 12.10
C CYS A 344 2.25 7.03 11.81
N THR A 345 2.14 6.59 10.56
CA THR A 345 1.04 5.72 10.11
C THR A 345 1.24 4.25 10.42
N VAL A 346 2.41 3.87 10.95
CA VAL A 346 2.71 2.51 11.41
C VAL A 346 2.48 2.44 12.91
N SER A 347 1.77 1.39 13.37
CA SER A 347 1.47 1.25 14.79
C SER A 347 2.73 0.95 15.62
N ASN A 348 2.73 1.35 16.89
CA ASN A 348 3.84 1.07 17.80
C ASN A 348 4.07 -0.43 17.98
N PHE A 349 3.00 -1.24 17.92
CA PHE A 349 3.12 -2.71 18.02
C PHE A 349 4.03 -3.29 16.93
N GLU A 350 3.85 -2.90 15.68
CA GLU A 350 4.69 -3.34 14.57
C GLU A 350 6.09 -2.71 14.63
N GLN A 351 6.18 -1.43 14.99
CA GLN A 351 7.47 -0.74 15.04
C GLN A 351 8.40 -1.35 16.08
N TYR A 352 7.94 -1.53 17.33
CA TYR A 352 8.74 -2.16 18.40
C TYR A 352 9.04 -3.63 18.10
N THR A 353 8.07 -4.36 17.51
CA THR A 353 8.28 -5.76 17.12
C THR A 353 9.39 -5.87 16.07
N LEU A 354 9.38 -5.01 15.06
CA LEU A 354 10.41 -5.01 14.02
C LEU A 354 11.77 -4.59 14.58
N ALA A 355 11.82 -3.56 15.43
CA ALA A 355 13.06 -3.16 16.12
C ALA A 355 13.68 -4.31 16.89
N GLN A 356 12.89 -4.98 17.73
CA GLN A 356 13.35 -6.15 18.50
C GLN A 356 13.76 -7.33 17.61
N PHE A 357 13.04 -7.55 16.50
CA PHE A 357 13.37 -8.60 15.52
C PHE A 357 14.70 -8.32 14.82
N MET A 358 15.00 -7.04 14.52
CA MET A 358 16.29 -6.62 13.96
C MET A 358 17.41 -6.74 15.01
N ASN A 359 17.22 -6.19 16.20
CA ASN A 359 18.24 -6.15 17.26
C ASN A 359 18.63 -7.53 17.77
N SER A 360 17.73 -8.52 17.67
CA SER A 360 18.04 -9.93 18.01
C SER A 360 18.85 -10.67 16.93
N GLY A 361 19.19 -10.03 15.81
CA GLY A 361 19.82 -10.67 14.64
C GLY A 361 18.90 -11.64 13.88
N SER A 362 17.60 -11.65 14.23
CA SER A 362 16.61 -12.52 13.58
C SER A 362 16.28 -12.06 12.17
N PHE A 363 16.35 -10.76 11.91
CA PHE A 363 16.12 -10.17 10.59
C PHE A 363 17.20 -10.61 9.59
N GLU A 364 18.48 -10.52 9.94
CA GLU A 364 19.57 -10.94 9.05
C GLU A 364 19.51 -12.44 8.74
N LYS A 365 19.25 -13.26 9.76
CA LYS A 365 19.05 -14.71 9.58
C LYS A 365 17.87 -15.00 8.64
N HIS A 366 16.81 -14.19 8.74
CA HIS A 366 15.66 -14.30 7.86
C HIS A 366 16.02 -13.91 6.43
N ILE A 367 16.69 -12.77 6.20
CA ILE A 367 17.15 -12.33 4.88
C ILE A 367 18.02 -13.39 4.20
N ASN A 368 18.97 -13.98 4.94
CA ASN A 368 19.84 -15.02 4.38
C ASN A 368 19.04 -16.28 3.97
N ARG A 369 18.04 -16.70 4.77
CA ARG A 369 17.14 -17.81 4.40
C ARG A 369 16.29 -17.46 3.19
N LEU A 370 15.80 -16.24 3.13
CA LEU A 370 14.95 -15.76 2.04
C LEU A 370 15.73 -15.70 0.71
N ARG A 371 16.99 -15.24 0.72
CA ARG A 371 17.88 -15.27 -0.44
C ARG A 371 18.09 -16.69 -0.96
N ASN A 372 18.44 -17.62 -0.07
CA ASN A 372 18.64 -19.03 -0.44
C ASN A 372 17.35 -19.64 -1.01
N TYR A 373 16.20 -19.34 -0.40
CA TYR A 373 14.90 -19.79 -0.87
C TYR A 373 14.61 -19.30 -2.29
N TYR A 374 14.73 -17.98 -2.53
CA TYR A 374 14.45 -17.41 -3.85
C TYR A 374 15.50 -17.81 -4.90
N GLN A 375 16.75 -18.00 -4.50
CA GLN A 375 17.77 -18.54 -5.41
C GLN A 375 17.42 -19.96 -5.87
N GLN A 376 17.10 -20.86 -4.95
CA GLN A 376 16.67 -22.22 -5.29
C GLN A 376 15.39 -22.23 -6.13
N LYS A 377 14.44 -21.36 -5.81
CA LYS A 377 13.18 -21.21 -6.53
C LYS A 377 13.44 -20.75 -7.98
N ARG A 378 14.25 -19.72 -8.15
CA ARG A 378 14.69 -19.24 -9.48
C ARG A 378 15.36 -20.37 -10.28
N ASP A 379 16.34 -21.04 -9.70
CA ASP A 379 17.11 -22.05 -10.38
C ASP A 379 16.24 -23.21 -10.88
N ARG A 380 15.26 -23.66 -10.08
CA ARG A 380 14.26 -24.68 -10.50
C ARG A 380 13.39 -24.18 -11.66
N ILE A 381 12.96 -22.93 -11.63
CA ILE A 381 12.15 -22.34 -12.71
C ILE A 381 12.98 -22.27 -13.99
N LEU A 382 14.22 -21.80 -13.92
CA LEU A 382 15.11 -21.72 -15.06
C LEU A 382 15.45 -23.09 -15.62
N GLU A 383 15.66 -24.09 -14.75
CA GLU A 383 15.88 -25.48 -15.18
C GLU A 383 14.69 -25.99 -15.99
N ALA A 384 13.44 -25.80 -15.51
CA ALA A 384 12.25 -26.21 -16.25
C ALA A 384 12.08 -25.49 -17.59
N PHE A 385 12.48 -24.21 -17.67
CA PHE A 385 12.34 -23.41 -18.88
C PHE A 385 13.48 -23.63 -19.90
N LEU A 386 14.68 -23.93 -19.45
CA LEU A 386 15.85 -24.11 -20.31
C LEU A 386 16.08 -25.56 -20.75
N GLN A 387 15.09 -26.44 -20.53
CA GLN A 387 15.10 -27.83 -20.99
C GLN A 387 14.24 -28.04 -22.24
N GLY A 388 14.61 -29.06 -23.02
CA GLY A 388 13.80 -29.50 -24.18
C GLY A 388 13.64 -28.45 -25.28
N ALA A 389 12.49 -28.50 -25.96
CA ALA A 389 12.18 -27.62 -27.10
C ALA A 389 12.04 -26.15 -26.72
N LEU A 390 11.74 -25.84 -25.46
CA LEU A 390 11.60 -24.45 -25.01
C LEU A 390 12.93 -23.69 -25.00
N LYS A 391 14.05 -24.38 -24.77
CA LYS A 391 15.40 -23.80 -24.73
C LYS A 391 15.75 -23.00 -25.98
N THR A 392 15.28 -23.43 -27.15
CA THR A 392 15.54 -22.76 -28.43
C THR A 392 14.58 -21.62 -28.73
N LYS A 393 13.48 -21.55 -28.00
CA LYS A 393 12.38 -20.57 -28.22
C LYS A 393 12.40 -19.40 -27.27
N ILE A 394 13.15 -19.48 -26.17
CA ILE A 394 13.20 -18.42 -25.18
C ILE A 394 14.62 -17.95 -24.91
N LYS A 395 14.72 -16.71 -24.48
CA LYS A 395 15.95 -16.13 -23.92
C LYS A 395 15.61 -15.50 -22.57
N ILE A 396 16.33 -15.91 -21.52
CA ILE A 396 16.24 -15.32 -20.19
C ILE A 396 17.19 -14.12 -20.11
N LEU A 397 16.73 -13.04 -19.48
CA LEU A 397 17.48 -11.79 -19.31
C LEU A 397 17.29 -11.32 -17.86
N GLU A 398 18.33 -10.68 -17.29
CA GLU A 398 18.31 -9.99 -15.99
C GLU A 398 17.86 -10.90 -14.82
N GLU A 399 18.44 -12.08 -14.72
CA GLU A 399 18.06 -13.12 -13.75
C GLU A 399 18.79 -13.04 -12.39
N ASP A 400 19.78 -12.13 -12.25
CA ASP A 400 20.71 -12.14 -11.12
C ASP A 400 20.25 -11.37 -9.88
N ALA A 401 19.18 -10.60 -9.98
CA ALA A 401 18.71 -9.75 -8.90
C ALA A 401 17.19 -9.84 -8.69
N GLY A 402 16.76 -9.64 -7.44
CA GLY A 402 15.35 -9.56 -7.07
C GLY A 402 14.57 -10.85 -7.27
N VAL A 403 13.26 -10.71 -7.45
CA VAL A 403 12.28 -11.80 -7.54
C VAL A 403 11.58 -11.85 -8.90
N HIS A 404 12.17 -11.25 -9.93
CA HIS A 404 11.69 -11.35 -11.30
C HIS A 404 12.87 -11.39 -12.27
N PHE A 405 12.63 -11.91 -13.44
CA PHE A 405 13.52 -11.86 -14.60
C PHE A 405 12.70 -11.55 -15.86
N LEU A 406 13.35 -11.28 -16.97
CA LEU A 406 12.68 -11.12 -18.25
C LEU A 406 12.82 -12.39 -19.10
N MET A 407 11.73 -12.78 -19.75
CA MET A 407 11.68 -13.87 -20.70
C MET A 407 11.30 -13.33 -22.07
N LYS A 408 12.22 -13.40 -23.03
CA LYS A 408 11.92 -13.13 -24.43
C LYS A 408 11.50 -14.43 -25.10
N VAL A 409 10.38 -14.42 -25.80
CA VAL A 409 9.82 -15.59 -26.51
C VAL A 409 9.97 -15.36 -28.02
N ASP A 410 10.52 -16.34 -28.72
CA ASP A 410 10.55 -16.40 -30.19
C ASP A 410 9.27 -17.07 -30.67
N THR A 411 8.36 -16.30 -31.24
CA THR A 411 7.02 -16.72 -31.67
C THR A 411 6.54 -15.90 -32.85
N ASN A 412 5.71 -16.50 -33.69
CA ASN A 412 5.04 -15.82 -34.81
C ASN A 412 3.73 -15.11 -34.40
N LEU A 413 3.31 -15.29 -33.13
CA LEU A 413 2.11 -14.63 -32.62
C LEU A 413 2.40 -13.18 -32.24
N SER A 414 1.38 -12.35 -32.36
CA SER A 414 1.41 -11.04 -31.74
C SER A 414 1.42 -11.17 -30.20
N GLU A 415 1.95 -10.16 -29.53
CA GLU A 415 2.03 -10.14 -28.06
C GLU A 415 0.66 -10.35 -27.40
N GLU A 416 -0.40 -9.73 -27.97
CA GLU A 416 -1.76 -9.85 -27.46
C GLU A 416 -2.32 -11.27 -27.61
N GLU A 417 -2.15 -11.87 -28.79
CA GLU A 417 -2.55 -13.27 -29.03
C GLU A 417 -1.84 -14.25 -28.11
N PHE A 418 -0.54 -14.04 -27.89
CA PHE A 418 0.24 -14.88 -26.97
C PHE A 418 -0.26 -14.76 -25.53
N LEU A 419 -0.48 -13.54 -25.03
CA LEU A 419 -1.04 -13.29 -23.68
C LEU A 419 -2.42 -13.93 -23.49
N ASP A 420 -3.30 -13.81 -24.48
CA ASP A 420 -4.66 -14.38 -24.42
C ASP A 420 -4.63 -15.93 -24.43
N LYS A 421 -3.79 -16.52 -25.26
CA LYS A 421 -3.58 -17.98 -25.28
C LYS A 421 -3.01 -18.46 -23.94
N MET A 422 -2.01 -17.81 -23.36
CA MET A 422 -1.46 -18.16 -22.05
C MET A 422 -2.50 -18.02 -20.94
N LYS A 423 -3.26 -16.95 -20.96
CA LYS A 423 -4.36 -16.72 -20.01
C LYS A 423 -5.43 -17.81 -20.11
N SER A 424 -5.80 -18.28 -21.30
CA SER A 424 -6.73 -19.40 -21.51
C SER A 424 -6.23 -20.72 -20.92
N LYS A 425 -4.92 -20.89 -20.81
CA LYS A 425 -4.26 -22.04 -20.16
C LYS A 425 -4.05 -21.84 -18.65
N GLY A 426 -4.61 -20.78 -18.07
CA GLY A 426 -4.47 -20.47 -16.65
C GLY A 426 -3.12 -19.88 -16.26
N ILE A 427 -2.37 -19.33 -17.21
CA ILE A 427 -1.06 -18.68 -16.98
C ILE A 427 -1.19 -17.19 -17.24
N LYS A 428 -0.89 -16.38 -16.24
CA LYS A 428 -0.97 -14.93 -16.34
C LYS A 428 0.42 -14.31 -16.42
N LEU A 429 0.66 -13.58 -17.50
CA LEU A 429 1.91 -12.89 -17.81
C LEU A 429 1.66 -11.39 -17.94
N ALA A 430 2.72 -10.60 -17.80
CA ALA A 430 2.74 -9.18 -18.13
C ALA A 430 3.81 -8.91 -19.18
N ALA A 431 3.42 -8.30 -20.29
CA ALA A 431 4.39 -7.90 -21.31
C ALA A 431 5.17 -6.66 -20.87
N LEU A 432 6.47 -6.63 -21.17
CA LEU A 432 7.34 -5.49 -20.90
C LEU A 432 6.84 -4.23 -21.63
N SER A 433 6.28 -4.39 -22.83
CA SER A 433 5.69 -3.33 -23.63
C SER A 433 4.58 -2.57 -22.88
N SER A 434 3.84 -3.25 -21.98
CA SER A 434 2.77 -2.64 -21.18
C SER A 434 3.26 -1.61 -20.17
N TYR A 435 4.54 -1.63 -19.81
CA TYR A 435 5.16 -0.67 -18.89
C TYR A 435 5.69 0.59 -19.56
N TYR A 436 5.67 0.64 -20.91
CA TYR A 436 6.05 1.83 -21.67
C TYR A 436 4.88 2.80 -21.80
N HIS A 437 5.17 4.08 -21.61
CA HIS A 437 4.17 5.14 -21.79
C HIS A 437 3.86 5.43 -23.26
N SER A 438 4.86 5.44 -24.14
CA SER A 438 4.68 5.75 -25.57
C SER A 438 4.53 4.51 -26.44
N SER A 439 3.70 4.60 -27.49
CA SER A 439 3.43 3.49 -28.43
C SER A 439 4.59 3.14 -29.37
N GLU A 440 5.44 4.11 -29.71
CA GLU A 440 6.53 3.91 -30.69
C GLU A 440 7.62 2.94 -30.19
N LYS A 441 7.92 2.99 -28.88
CA LYS A 441 8.95 2.11 -28.29
C LYS A 441 8.45 0.73 -27.91
N LYS A 442 7.15 0.53 -27.83
CA LYS A 442 6.54 -0.77 -27.51
C LYS A 442 7.01 -1.86 -28.49
N LYS A 443 7.10 -1.54 -29.80
CA LYS A 443 7.52 -2.50 -30.85
C LYS A 443 8.94 -3.07 -30.65
N LYS A 444 9.88 -2.29 -30.07
CA LYS A 444 11.25 -2.77 -29.84
C LYS A 444 11.32 -3.89 -28.80
N TYR A 445 10.34 -3.95 -27.91
CA TYR A 445 10.33 -4.85 -26.74
C TYR A 445 9.14 -5.82 -26.79
N GLU A 446 8.60 -6.07 -27.99
CA GLU A 446 7.55 -7.08 -28.21
C GLU A 446 8.06 -8.49 -27.84
N ASN A 447 7.13 -9.29 -27.33
CA ASN A 447 7.38 -10.67 -26.91
C ASN A 447 8.41 -10.82 -25.78
N ILE A 448 8.59 -9.78 -24.95
CA ILE A 448 9.34 -9.85 -23.70
C ILE A 448 8.36 -9.76 -22.54
N TYR A 449 8.44 -10.74 -21.63
CA TYR A 449 7.50 -10.87 -20.50
C TYR A 449 8.23 -10.74 -19.18
N VAL A 450 7.62 -10.04 -18.22
CA VAL A 450 8.13 -9.86 -16.86
C VAL A 450 7.69 -11.06 -16.02
N MET A 451 8.64 -11.86 -15.59
CA MET A 451 8.42 -13.11 -14.88
C MET A 451 8.66 -12.94 -13.39
N ASN A 452 7.67 -12.41 -12.66
CA ASN A 452 7.76 -12.34 -11.21
C ASN A 452 7.46 -13.71 -10.60
N TYR A 453 8.46 -14.34 -10.01
CA TYR A 453 8.35 -15.68 -9.47
C TYR A 453 8.18 -15.74 -7.95
N SER A 454 7.98 -14.60 -7.29
CA SER A 454 7.89 -14.54 -5.82
C SER A 454 6.81 -15.45 -5.23
N PHE A 455 5.65 -15.57 -5.89
CA PHE A 455 4.48 -16.32 -5.41
C PHE A 455 4.07 -17.50 -6.31
N VAL A 456 4.94 -17.91 -7.25
CA VAL A 456 4.65 -18.99 -8.19
C VAL A 456 5.02 -20.35 -7.59
N ASP A 457 4.22 -21.37 -7.87
CA ASP A 457 4.47 -22.74 -7.45
C ASP A 457 5.45 -23.44 -8.41
N CYS A 458 6.65 -23.82 -7.91
CA CYS A 458 7.67 -24.47 -8.73
C CYS A 458 7.24 -25.82 -9.30
N GLU A 459 6.36 -26.56 -8.63
CA GLU A 459 5.90 -27.87 -9.12
C GLU A 459 5.09 -27.77 -10.42
N LYS A 460 4.60 -26.59 -10.74
CA LYS A 460 3.81 -26.32 -11.96
C LYS A 460 4.66 -25.82 -13.13
N MET A 461 5.96 -25.62 -12.95
CA MET A 461 6.80 -24.98 -13.97
C MET A 461 7.01 -25.83 -15.21
N GLU A 462 7.06 -27.16 -15.08
CA GLU A 462 7.09 -28.05 -16.24
C GLU A 462 5.83 -27.92 -17.09
N TYR A 463 4.66 -27.80 -16.45
CA TYR A 463 3.41 -27.54 -17.15
C TYR A 463 3.44 -26.19 -17.86
N VAL A 464 3.92 -25.13 -17.19
CA VAL A 464 4.04 -23.78 -17.77
C VAL A 464 4.96 -23.81 -18.99
N ALA A 465 6.14 -24.45 -18.88
CA ALA A 465 7.10 -24.61 -19.96
C ALA A 465 6.50 -25.34 -21.18
N LYS A 466 5.76 -26.44 -20.93
CA LYS A 466 5.04 -27.16 -21.96
C LYS A 466 3.99 -26.30 -22.67
N MET A 467 3.22 -25.51 -21.91
CA MET A 467 2.19 -24.63 -22.49
C MET A 467 2.79 -23.54 -23.36
N ILE A 468 3.90 -22.91 -22.94
CA ILE A 468 4.62 -21.92 -23.75
C ILE A 468 5.07 -22.54 -25.07
N THR A 469 5.54 -23.80 -25.06
CA THR A 469 5.99 -24.50 -26.27
C THR A 469 4.83 -24.83 -27.23
N GLN A 470 3.61 -25.05 -26.72
CA GLN A 470 2.44 -25.49 -27.48
C GLN A 470 1.56 -24.35 -28.03
N VAL A 471 1.89 -23.11 -27.71
CA VAL A 471 1.04 -21.96 -28.01
C VAL A 471 1.29 -21.36 -29.40
N GLU A 472 2.05 -22.04 -30.26
CA GLU A 472 2.19 -21.66 -31.67
C GLU A 472 0.97 -21.94 -32.51
#